data_d6c81111858a89f7c7d2c7a7bba77dc9
#
_entry.id   d6c81111858a89f7c7d2c7a7bba77dc9
#
_cell.length_a   1.000
_cell.length_b   1.000
_cell.length_c   1.000
_cell.angle_alpha   90.00
_cell.angle_beta   90.00
_cell.angle_gamma   90.00
#
_symmetry.space_group_name_H-M   'P 1'
#
loop_
_entity.id
_entity.type
_entity.pdbx_description
1 polymer ?
#
loop_
_entity_poly.entity_id
_entity_poly.type
_entity_poly.pdbx_seq_one_letter_code
_entity_poly.pdbx_strand_id
1 'polypeptide(L)'
;MLTNQTILITGGTGSFGHTFVPMTLAKYKPKKLIIFSRDEMKQWEMAKKFEGDNRVRFFIGDVRDKERLYRALDGVNYVVHAAATKIVPTAEYNPFECVKTNINGAMNLIDACIDKGVKGVVALSTDKASSPINLYGATKLASDKMFVAGNSYSGEHGTRFSVVRYGNVMGSRGSVIPFFMSIKDTGELPITDDRMTRFMISLEDGVELVWHAFNDMIGGEIYVKKIPSMKMTDLARVIAPEAKQKIIGIRPGEKLHEQMISCEDAYYTYEYPEHFKILPTINRWANDPKRIKDGKKVADGFVYASDNNPEWMSDADLQAWIETNREKIGSI
;
A
#
# COMPACT_ATOMS: atom_id res chain seq x y z
N MET A 1 17.32 -3.61 -10.65
CA MET A 1 16.40 -2.97 -11.63
C MET A 1 16.39 -1.46 -11.54
N LEU A 2 16.30 -0.82 -10.36
CA LEU A 2 16.12 0.64 -10.20
C LEU A 2 17.40 1.48 -10.29
N THR A 3 18.59 0.87 -10.33
CA THR A 3 19.88 1.57 -10.44
C THR A 3 19.98 2.33 -11.76
N ASN A 4 20.41 3.61 -11.69
CA ASN A 4 20.51 4.53 -12.82
C ASN A 4 19.17 4.81 -13.55
N GLN A 5 18.02 4.49 -12.94
CA GLN A 5 16.70 4.75 -13.50
C GLN A 5 16.10 6.05 -12.92
N THR A 6 15.16 6.64 -13.64
CA THR A 6 14.31 7.72 -13.14
C THR A 6 13.03 7.11 -12.59
N ILE A 7 12.74 7.36 -11.31
CA ILE A 7 11.59 6.81 -10.58
C ILE A 7 10.68 7.98 -10.18
N LEU A 8 9.37 7.81 -10.33
CA LEU A 8 8.37 8.74 -9.81
C LEU A 8 7.51 8.04 -8.75
N ILE A 9 7.26 8.72 -7.64
CA ILE A 9 6.31 8.28 -6.62
C ILE A 9 5.17 9.29 -6.49
N THR A 10 3.93 8.87 -6.77
CA THR A 10 2.74 9.68 -6.48
C THR A 10 2.37 9.56 -5.00
N GLY A 11 1.87 10.64 -4.41
CA GLY A 11 1.61 10.66 -2.97
C GLY A 11 2.90 10.57 -2.12
N GLY A 12 4.04 10.92 -2.71
CA GLY A 12 5.37 10.71 -2.12
C GLY A 12 5.67 11.52 -0.85
N THR A 13 4.84 12.46 -0.47
CA THR A 13 4.92 13.17 0.83
C THR A 13 4.10 12.51 1.94
N GLY A 14 3.54 11.31 1.69
CA GLY A 14 2.88 10.49 2.72
C GLY A 14 3.89 9.60 3.46
N SER A 15 3.41 8.87 4.49
CA SER A 15 4.26 8.00 5.32
C SER A 15 5.07 7.00 4.49
N PHE A 16 4.46 6.37 3.48
CA PHE A 16 5.17 5.45 2.61
C PHE A 16 6.31 6.13 1.84
N GLY A 17 6.07 7.32 1.26
CA GLY A 17 7.08 8.05 0.51
C GLY A 17 8.27 8.50 1.37
N HIS A 18 8.01 8.90 2.60
CA HIS A 18 9.07 9.27 3.57
C HIS A 18 10.00 8.10 3.91
N THR A 19 9.54 6.86 3.76
CA THR A 19 10.36 5.65 3.95
C THR A 19 10.94 5.17 2.61
N PHE A 20 10.13 5.11 1.55
CA PHE A 20 10.56 4.63 0.23
C PHE A 20 11.70 5.45 -0.36
N VAL A 21 11.64 6.80 -0.25
CA VAL A 21 12.63 7.69 -0.88
C VAL A 21 14.03 7.45 -0.32
N PRO A 22 14.31 7.60 0.99
CA PRO A 22 15.65 7.42 1.51
C PRO A 22 16.14 5.97 1.35
N MET A 23 15.31 4.97 1.58
CA MET A 23 15.69 3.57 1.38
C MET A 23 16.09 3.26 -0.07
N THR A 24 15.33 3.79 -1.04
CA THR A 24 15.61 3.58 -2.47
C THR A 24 16.87 4.31 -2.92
N LEU A 25 17.10 5.54 -2.44
CA LEU A 25 18.31 6.29 -2.70
C LEU A 25 19.58 5.59 -2.19
N ALA A 26 19.48 4.97 -1.01
CA ALA A 26 20.58 4.23 -0.41
C ALA A 26 20.87 2.91 -1.14
N LYS A 27 19.82 2.12 -1.41
CA LYS A 27 19.97 0.76 -1.95
C LYS A 27 20.28 0.72 -3.44
N TYR A 28 19.59 1.54 -4.25
CA TYR A 28 19.62 1.40 -5.73
C TYR A 28 20.36 2.52 -6.45
N LYS A 29 20.68 3.64 -5.81
CA LYS A 29 21.35 4.78 -6.43
C LYS A 29 20.67 5.18 -7.76
N PRO A 30 19.37 5.53 -7.75
CA PRO A 30 18.67 5.92 -8.97
C PRO A 30 19.28 7.19 -9.60
N LYS A 31 19.07 7.39 -10.90
CA LYS A 31 19.46 8.62 -11.60
C LYS A 31 18.66 9.83 -11.09
N LYS A 32 17.34 9.63 -10.91
CA LYS A 32 16.42 10.63 -10.32
C LYS A 32 15.31 9.91 -9.55
N LEU A 33 14.84 10.54 -8.50
CA LEU A 33 13.63 10.16 -7.77
C LEU A 33 12.73 11.39 -7.66
N ILE A 34 11.56 11.32 -8.30
CA ILE A 34 10.60 12.41 -8.41
C ILE A 34 9.46 12.16 -7.42
N ILE A 35 9.26 13.10 -6.50
CA ILE A 35 8.20 13.12 -5.51
C ILE A 35 7.05 13.96 -6.08
N PHE A 36 5.94 13.28 -6.42
CA PHE A 36 4.74 13.90 -6.97
C PHE A 36 3.64 13.92 -5.93
N SER A 37 3.20 15.11 -5.51
CA SER A 37 2.11 15.30 -4.55
C SER A 37 1.48 16.67 -4.66
N ARG A 38 0.29 16.85 -4.08
CA ARG A 38 -0.49 18.10 -4.15
C ARG A 38 -0.02 19.16 -3.17
N ASP A 39 0.47 18.73 -2.01
CA ASP A 39 0.72 19.56 -0.85
C ASP A 39 2.11 20.20 -0.93
N GLU A 40 2.15 21.49 -1.21
CA GLU A 40 3.38 22.28 -1.32
C GLU A 40 4.15 22.31 0.00
N MET A 41 3.44 22.48 1.14
CA MET A 41 4.11 22.58 2.44
C MET A 41 4.80 21.27 2.83
N LYS A 42 4.13 20.13 2.62
CA LYS A 42 4.76 18.82 2.86
C LYS A 42 5.94 18.57 1.93
N GLN A 43 5.88 19.04 0.68
CA GLN A 43 7.03 18.94 -0.22
C GLN A 43 8.19 19.80 0.28
N TRP A 44 7.94 21.03 0.70
CA TRP A 44 8.95 21.94 1.23
C TRP A 44 9.60 21.38 2.51
N GLU A 45 8.81 20.84 3.43
CA GLU A 45 9.33 20.18 4.64
C GLU A 45 10.19 18.95 4.30
N MET A 46 9.70 18.14 3.37
CA MET A 46 10.44 16.95 2.93
C MET A 46 11.73 17.31 2.19
N ALA A 47 11.74 18.38 1.41
CA ALA A 47 12.89 18.82 0.66
C ALA A 47 14.10 19.15 1.55
N LYS A 48 13.87 19.67 2.75
CA LYS A 48 14.94 19.96 3.72
C LYS A 48 15.75 18.70 4.09
N LYS A 49 15.11 17.50 4.08
CA LYS A 49 15.77 16.23 4.38
C LYS A 49 16.72 15.77 3.24
N PHE A 50 16.57 16.33 2.05
CA PHE A 50 17.33 15.96 0.85
C PHE A 50 18.13 17.14 0.28
N GLU A 51 18.40 18.16 1.10
CA GLU A 51 19.18 19.30 0.70
C GLU A 51 20.57 18.85 0.20
N GLY A 52 20.98 19.30 -0.99
CA GLY A 52 22.21 18.88 -1.63
C GLY A 52 22.16 17.57 -2.42
N ASP A 53 21.11 16.73 -2.31
CA ASP A 53 20.96 15.53 -3.13
C ASP A 53 20.32 15.85 -4.49
N ASN A 54 21.16 16.00 -5.49
CA ASN A 54 20.76 16.33 -6.86
C ASN A 54 19.91 15.25 -7.56
N ARG A 55 19.72 14.09 -6.96
CA ARG A 55 18.87 13.01 -7.50
C ARG A 55 17.38 13.23 -7.17
N VAL A 56 17.07 13.94 -6.08
CA VAL A 56 15.68 14.14 -5.62
C VAL A 56 15.08 15.36 -6.33
N ARG A 57 13.84 15.21 -6.79
CA ARG A 57 13.04 16.26 -7.42
C ARG A 57 11.64 16.28 -6.82
N PHE A 58 11.14 17.48 -6.60
CA PHE A 58 9.80 17.72 -6.11
C PHE A 58 8.94 18.28 -7.23
N PHE A 59 7.76 17.68 -7.42
CA PHE A 59 6.86 18.03 -8.50
C PHE A 59 5.44 18.18 -7.95
N ILE A 60 4.97 19.42 -7.80
CA ILE A 60 3.61 19.68 -7.33
C ILE A 60 2.62 19.28 -8.42
N GLY A 61 1.65 18.44 -8.06
CA GLY A 61 0.60 17.98 -8.96
C GLY A 61 -0.40 17.04 -8.31
N ASP A 62 -1.54 16.91 -8.94
CA ASP A 62 -2.64 16.03 -8.54
C ASP A 62 -2.77 14.89 -9.56
N VAL A 63 -2.99 13.66 -9.09
CA VAL A 63 -3.23 12.49 -9.98
C VAL A 63 -4.52 12.63 -10.79
N ARG A 64 -5.43 13.50 -10.36
CA ARG A 64 -6.66 13.85 -11.09
C ARG A 64 -6.40 14.73 -12.32
N ASP A 65 -5.24 15.38 -12.37
CA ASP A 65 -4.80 16.23 -13.49
C ASP A 65 -3.94 15.39 -14.47
N LYS A 66 -4.59 14.97 -15.57
CA LYS A 66 -3.98 14.13 -16.59
C LYS A 66 -2.81 14.85 -17.29
N GLU A 67 -2.96 16.12 -17.63
CA GLU A 67 -1.91 16.89 -18.32
C GLU A 67 -0.67 17.06 -17.43
N ARG A 68 -0.90 17.28 -16.14
CA ARG A 68 0.20 17.40 -15.17
C ARG A 68 0.97 16.08 -15.02
N LEU A 69 0.26 14.94 -15.03
CA LEU A 69 0.91 13.62 -15.04
C LEU A 69 1.75 13.39 -16.29
N TYR A 70 1.24 13.76 -17.48
CA TYR A 70 2.01 13.65 -18.72
C TYR A 70 3.31 14.45 -18.68
N ARG A 71 3.30 15.64 -18.06
CA ARG A 71 4.51 16.45 -17.89
C ARG A 71 5.46 15.82 -16.87
N ALA A 72 4.93 15.32 -15.74
CA ALA A 72 5.73 14.73 -14.68
C ALA A 72 6.42 13.43 -15.07
N LEU A 73 5.80 12.65 -15.98
CA LEU A 73 6.28 11.34 -16.42
C LEU A 73 7.28 11.38 -17.57
N ASP A 74 7.62 12.58 -18.05
CA ASP A 74 8.61 12.71 -19.13
C ASP A 74 9.97 12.16 -18.72
N GLY A 75 10.45 11.11 -19.42
CA GLY A 75 11.70 10.41 -19.13
C GLY A 75 11.71 9.56 -17.84
N VAL A 76 10.53 9.26 -17.26
CA VAL A 76 10.38 8.35 -16.12
C VAL A 76 10.40 6.91 -16.58
N ASN A 77 11.15 6.06 -15.86
CA ASN A 77 11.25 4.64 -16.16
C ASN A 77 10.33 3.78 -15.28
N TYR A 78 10.19 4.12 -14.01
CA TYR A 78 9.41 3.35 -13.04
C TYR A 78 8.52 4.27 -12.20
N VAL A 79 7.33 3.80 -11.86
CA VAL A 79 6.36 4.55 -11.07
C VAL A 79 5.87 3.73 -9.88
N VAL A 80 5.87 4.34 -8.70
CA VAL A 80 5.16 3.85 -7.51
C VAL A 80 3.91 4.70 -7.31
N HIS A 81 2.74 4.08 -7.37
CA HIS A 81 1.46 4.78 -7.17
C HIS A 81 0.99 4.62 -5.72
N ALA A 82 1.29 5.63 -4.88
CA ALA A 82 0.89 5.67 -3.47
C ALA A 82 -0.16 6.75 -3.15
N ALA A 83 -0.57 7.55 -4.14
CA ALA A 83 -1.60 8.56 -3.95
C ALA A 83 -2.98 7.92 -3.84
N ALA A 84 -3.67 8.15 -2.73
CA ALA A 84 -5.03 7.69 -2.50
C ALA A 84 -5.74 8.50 -1.41
N THR A 85 -7.07 8.54 -1.47
CA THR A 85 -7.93 8.84 -0.32
C THR A 85 -8.12 7.53 0.45
N LYS A 86 -7.70 7.46 1.73
CA LYS A 86 -7.62 6.20 2.49
C LYS A 86 -8.44 6.14 3.78
N ILE A 87 -8.93 7.28 4.26
CA ILE A 87 -9.66 7.35 5.54
C ILE A 87 -11.12 6.97 5.27
N VAL A 88 -11.55 5.81 5.81
CA VAL A 88 -12.86 5.22 5.52
C VAL A 88 -14.02 6.18 5.79
N PRO A 89 -14.19 6.78 7.00
CA PRO A 89 -15.29 7.71 7.24
C PRO A 89 -15.26 8.94 6.31
N THR A 90 -14.07 9.44 5.99
CA THR A 90 -13.92 10.58 5.08
C THR A 90 -14.31 10.23 3.65
N ALA A 91 -13.99 9.00 3.21
CA ALA A 91 -14.37 8.51 1.88
C ALA A 91 -15.89 8.33 1.76
N GLU A 92 -16.54 7.77 2.79
CA GLU A 92 -18.01 7.63 2.82
C GLU A 92 -18.73 9.00 2.77
N TYR A 93 -18.20 9.99 3.47
CA TYR A 93 -18.76 11.33 3.48
C TYR A 93 -18.46 12.15 2.22
N ASN A 94 -17.32 11.88 1.55
CA ASN A 94 -16.89 12.57 0.33
C ASN A 94 -16.70 11.58 -0.84
N PRO A 95 -17.76 10.89 -1.28
CA PRO A 95 -17.66 9.78 -2.22
C PRO A 95 -17.07 10.18 -3.58
N PHE A 96 -17.46 11.32 -4.13
CA PHE A 96 -16.97 11.79 -5.42
C PHE A 96 -15.48 12.10 -5.40
N GLU A 97 -14.97 12.69 -4.33
CA GLU A 97 -13.54 12.99 -4.20
C GLU A 97 -12.71 11.72 -4.01
N CYS A 98 -13.27 10.71 -3.33
CA CYS A 98 -12.66 9.39 -3.23
C CYS A 98 -12.57 8.71 -4.61
N VAL A 99 -13.66 8.69 -5.38
CA VAL A 99 -13.72 8.15 -6.75
C VAL A 99 -12.76 8.89 -7.68
N LYS A 100 -12.78 10.23 -7.69
CA LYS A 100 -11.87 11.02 -8.52
C LYS A 100 -10.39 10.73 -8.23
N THR A 101 -10.04 10.58 -6.95
CA THR A 101 -8.64 10.33 -6.57
C THR A 101 -8.23 8.90 -6.86
N ASN A 102 -9.03 7.91 -6.39
CA ASN A 102 -8.62 6.51 -6.41
C ASN A 102 -8.91 5.82 -7.76
N ILE A 103 -9.96 6.23 -8.48
CA ILE A 103 -10.36 5.66 -9.76
C ILE A 103 -9.87 6.52 -10.92
N ASN A 104 -10.32 7.79 -11.03
CA ASN A 104 -9.92 8.62 -12.17
C ASN A 104 -8.41 8.90 -12.13
N GLY A 105 -7.83 9.08 -10.91
CA GLY A 105 -6.38 9.22 -10.75
C GLY A 105 -5.61 7.99 -11.23
N ALA A 106 -6.11 6.78 -10.99
CA ALA A 106 -5.53 5.55 -11.51
C ALA A 106 -5.63 5.48 -13.05
N MET A 107 -6.79 5.79 -13.62
CA MET A 107 -7.00 5.84 -15.08
C MET A 107 -6.02 6.81 -15.75
N ASN A 108 -5.95 8.04 -15.24
CA ASN A 108 -5.03 9.07 -15.77
C ASN A 108 -3.57 8.62 -15.72
N LEU A 109 -3.17 7.96 -14.62
CA LEU A 109 -1.81 7.48 -14.45
C LEU A 109 -1.50 6.31 -15.41
N ILE A 110 -2.42 5.37 -15.60
CA ILE A 110 -2.25 4.24 -16.52
C ILE A 110 -2.03 4.77 -17.94
N ASP A 111 -2.93 5.64 -18.43
CA ASP A 111 -2.82 6.24 -19.76
C ASP A 111 -1.48 6.97 -19.93
N ALA A 112 -1.17 7.87 -18.99
CA ALA A 112 0.04 8.66 -19.06
C ALA A 112 1.34 7.80 -18.98
N CYS A 113 1.33 6.71 -18.22
CA CYS A 113 2.46 5.78 -18.15
C CYS A 113 2.66 5.02 -19.47
N ILE A 114 1.58 4.55 -20.10
CA ILE A 114 1.63 3.88 -21.40
C ILE A 114 2.19 4.84 -22.44
N ASP A 115 1.58 6.01 -22.62
CA ASP A 115 1.96 6.98 -23.63
C ASP A 115 3.39 7.53 -23.45
N LYS A 116 3.89 7.58 -22.22
CA LYS A 116 5.26 8.01 -21.90
C LYS A 116 6.29 6.88 -21.92
N GLY A 117 5.89 5.66 -22.23
CA GLY A 117 6.79 4.51 -22.31
C GLY A 117 7.42 4.13 -20.96
N VAL A 118 6.69 4.31 -19.86
CA VAL A 118 7.13 3.85 -18.53
C VAL A 118 7.31 2.34 -18.55
N LYS A 119 8.44 1.83 -18.07
CA LYS A 119 8.75 0.39 -18.10
C LYS A 119 7.93 -0.42 -17.11
N GLY A 120 7.64 0.16 -15.93
CA GLY A 120 6.93 -0.55 -14.88
C GLY A 120 6.26 0.36 -13.87
N VAL A 121 5.08 -0.04 -13.44
CA VAL A 121 4.27 0.64 -12.43
C VAL A 121 3.88 -0.35 -11.36
N VAL A 122 4.12 -0.02 -10.09
CA VAL A 122 3.62 -0.76 -8.93
C VAL A 122 2.63 0.14 -8.18
N ALA A 123 1.38 -0.30 -8.10
CA ALA A 123 0.33 0.40 -7.35
C ALA A 123 0.18 -0.18 -5.94
N LEU A 124 0.12 0.69 -4.94
CA LEU A 124 -0.15 0.28 -3.56
C LEU A 124 -1.64 0.03 -3.37
N SER A 125 -1.99 -1.11 -2.80
CA SER A 125 -3.34 -1.50 -2.45
C SER A 125 -3.47 -1.84 -0.96
N THR A 126 -4.57 -2.44 -0.55
CA THR A 126 -4.95 -2.63 0.84
C THR A 126 -5.73 -3.93 1.02
N ASP A 127 -5.71 -4.49 2.22
CA ASP A 127 -6.59 -5.57 2.68
C ASP A 127 -8.09 -5.23 2.47
N LYS A 128 -8.44 -3.94 2.53
CA LYS A 128 -9.82 -3.47 2.34
C LYS A 128 -10.33 -3.58 0.89
N ALA A 129 -9.43 -3.80 -0.07
CA ALA A 129 -9.79 -4.07 -1.47
C ALA A 129 -10.26 -5.53 -1.69
N SER A 130 -9.97 -6.46 -0.77
CA SER A 130 -10.49 -7.81 -0.81
C SER A 130 -11.88 -7.86 -0.15
N SER A 131 -12.91 -8.31 -0.87
CA SER A 131 -14.32 -8.34 -0.40
C SER A 131 -14.75 -7.03 0.28
N PRO A 132 -14.72 -5.87 -0.42
CA PRO A 132 -14.90 -4.56 0.18
C PRO A 132 -16.31 -4.36 0.72
N ILE A 133 -16.43 -3.73 1.90
CA ILE A 133 -17.70 -3.33 2.53
C ILE A 133 -17.83 -1.82 2.70
N ASN A 134 -16.85 -1.05 2.22
CA ASN A 134 -16.83 0.40 2.27
C ASN A 134 -16.33 0.98 0.95
N LEU A 135 -16.61 2.27 0.72
CA LEU A 135 -16.27 2.96 -0.54
C LEU A 135 -14.76 2.98 -0.80
N TYR A 136 -13.95 3.22 0.25
CA TYR A 136 -12.50 3.18 0.10
C TYR A 136 -12.04 1.84 -0.48
N GLY A 137 -12.45 0.73 0.12
CA GLY A 137 -12.13 -0.61 -0.34
C GLY A 137 -12.64 -0.88 -1.76
N ALA A 138 -13.89 -0.49 -2.07
CA ALA A 138 -14.48 -0.63 -3.39
C ALA A 138 -13.69 0.15 -4.46
N THR A 139 -13.30 1.40 -4.18
CA THR A 139 -12.48 2.20 -5.10
C THR A 139 -11.08 1.62 -5.29
N LYS A 140 -10.48 1.02 -4.25
CA LYS A 140 -9.18 0.35 -4.35
C LYS A 140 -9.28 -0.96 -5.13
N LEU A 141 -10.35 -1.74 -4.97
CA LEU A 141 -10.61 -2.92 -5.81
C LEU A 141 -10.75 -2.52 -7.28
N ALA A 142 -11.52 -1.47 -7.58
CA ALA A 142 -11.65 -0.95 -8.94
C ALA A 142 -10.29 -0.53 -9.52
N SER A 143 -9.49 0.21 -8.74
CA SER A 143 -8.12 0.61 -9.09
C SER A 143 -7.22 -0.61 -9.36
N ASP A 144 -7.24 -1.64 -8.49
CA ASP A 144 -6.46 -2.87 -8.67
C ASP A 144 -6.80 -3.54 -10.01
N LYS A 145 -8.10 -3.68 -10.32
CA LYS A 145 -8.56 -4.27 -11.58
C LYS A 145 -8.11 -3.44 -12.81
N MET A 146 -8.10 -2.11 -12.72
CA MET A 146 -7.63 -1.25 -13.79
C MET A 146 -6.12 -1.37 -14.03
N PHE A 147 -5.30 -1.39 -12.98
CA PHE A 147 -3.87 -1.63 -13.13
C PHE A 147 -3.56 -3.01 -13.72
N VAL A 148 -4.28 -4.04 -13.29
CA VAL A 148 -4.16 -5.38 -13.89
C VAL A 148 -4.53 -5.36 -15.39
N ALA A 149 -5.65 -4.73 -15.74
CA ALA A 149 -6.13 -4.62 -17.14
C ALA A 149 -5.23 -3.74 -18.01
N GLY A 150 -4.55 -2.74 -17.41
CA GLY A 150 -3.63 -1.85 -18.11
C GLY A 150 -2.52 -2.58 -18.87
N ASN A 151 -2.15 -3.78 -18.45
CA ASN A 151 -1.21 -4.64 -19.19
C ASN A 151 -1.73 -5.05 -20.57
N SER A 152 -3.05 -5.20 -20.75
CA SER A 152 -3.66 -5.50 -22.05
C SER A 152 -3.74 -4.27 -22.96
N TYR A 153 -3.73 -3.05 -22.37
CA TYR A 153 -3.78 -1.79 -23.12
C TYR A 153 -2.40 -1.31 -23.56
N SER A 154 -1.34 -1.75 -22.89
CA SER A 154 0.01 -1.25 -23.14
C SER A 154 0.58 -1.63 -24.51
N GLY A 155 0.05 -2.65 -25.17
CA GLY A 155 0.43 -3.02 -26.53
C GLY A 155 1.95 -3.08 -26.73
N GLU A 156 2.44 -2.45 -27.80
CA GLU A 156 3.85 -2.39 -28.15
C GLU A 156 4.68 -1.50 -27.21
N HIS A 157 4.06 -0.61 -26.45
CA HIS A 157 4.76 0.22 -25.45
C HIS A 157 5.38 -0.61 -24.32
N GLY A 158 4.83 -1.79 -24.05
CA GLY A 158 5.40 -2.75 -23.12
C GLY A 158 5.43 -2.33 -21.65
N THR A 159 4.64 -1.30 -21.27
CA THR A 159 4.49 -0.87 -19.87
C THR A 159 3.87 -2.01 -19.06
N ARG A 160 4.51 -2.37 -17.93
CA ARG A 160 4.03 -3.41 -17.03
C ARG A 160 3.43 -2.80 -15.78
N PHE A 161 2.27 -3.31 -15.39
CA PHE A 161 1.56 -2.88 -14.19
C PHE A 161 1.42 -4.06 -13.24
N SER A 162 1.69 -3.84 -11.98
CA SER A 162 1.37 -4.78 -10.89
C SER A 162 0.88 -4.04 -9.66
N VAL A 163 0.32 -4.79 -8.73
CA VAL A 163 -0.26 -4.28 -7.50
C VAL A 163 0.42 -4.94 -6.31
N VAL A 164 0.65 -4.22 -5.22
CA VAL A 164 1.02 -4.78 -3.93
C VAL A 164 -0.10 -4.54 -2.94
N ARG A 165 -0.52 -5.60 -2.25
CA ARG A 165 -1.61 -5.56 -1.26
C ARG A 165 -1.05 -5.94 0.10
N TYR A 166 -1.29 -5.12 1.11
CA TYR A 166 -0.88 -5.35 2.49
C TYR A 166 -1.85 -4.71 3.48
N GLY A 167 -1.71 -5.07 4.76
CA GLY A 167 -2.60 -4.68 5.84
C GLY A 167 -2.29 -3.30 6.44
N ASN A 168 -2.54 -3.19 7.74
CA ASN A 168 -2.32 -1.95 8.47
C ASN A 168 -0.83 -1.65 8.60
N VAL A 169 -0.43 -0.48 8.13
CA VAL A 169 0.95 0.00 8.26
C VAL A 169 1.15 0.61 9.64
N MET A 170 2.00 -0.02 10.45
CA MET A 170 2.32 0.40 11.82
C MET A 170 2.86 1.84 11.83
N GLY A 171 2.39 2.64 12.78
CA GLY A 171 2.84 4.01 12.99
C GLY A 171 2.55 5.01 11.87
N SER A 172 1.84 4.60 10.81
CA SER A 172 1.49 5.51 9.73
C SER A 172 0.50 6.59 10.22
N ARG A 173 0.58 7.78 9.63
CA ARG A 173 -0.26 8.92 10.00
C ARG A 173 -1.75 8.56 9.93
N GLY A 174 -2.47 8.86 11.01
CA GLY A 174 -3.90 8.57 11.17
C GLY A 174 -4.23 7.10 11.42
N SER A 175 -3.24 6.24 11.74
CA SER A 175 -3.47 4.86 12.13
C SER A 175 -3.68 4.72 13.64
N VAL A 176 -4.06 3.51 14.08
CA VAL A 176 -4.44 3.22 15.45
C VAL A 176 -3.31 3.40 16.47
N ILE A 177 -2.06 3.04 16.12
CA ILE A 177 -0.92 3.16 17.04
C ILE A 177 -0.69 4.63 17.45
N PRO A 178 -0.47 5.60 16.52
CA PRO A 178 -0.33 6.99 16.91
C PRO A 178 -1.58 7.54 17.61
N PHE A 179 -2.78 7.09 17.25
CA PHE A 179 -4.00 7.49 17.92
C PHE A 179 -4.00 7.04 19.40
N PHE A 180 -3.77 5.76 19.67
CA PHE A 180 -3.72 5.27 21.06
C PHE A 180 -2.59 5.91 21.86
N MET A 181 -1.42 6.13 21.25
CA MET A 181 -0.32 6.85 21.91
C MET A 181 -0.69 8.28 22.28
N SER A 182 -1.50 8.96 21.48
CA SER A 182 -1.93 10.35 21.76
C SER A 182 -2.93 10.46 22.91
N ILE A 183 -3.64 9.38 23.23
CA ILE A 183 -4.69 9.37 24.27
C ILE A 183 -4.37 8.42 25.45
N LYS A 184 -3.19 7.76 25.46
CA LYS A 184 -2.84 6.76 26.48
C LYS A 184 -2.94 7.28 27.93
N ASP A 185 -2.62 8.56 28.13
CA ASP A 185 -2.62 9.20 29.44
C ASP A 185 -4.02 9.60 29.94
N THR A 186 -5.07 9.40 29.13
CA THR A 186 -6.47 9.63 29.55
C THR A 186 -7.01 8.52 30.46
N GLY A 187 -6.28 7.40 30.57
CA GLY A 187 -6.69 6.24 31.36
C GLY A 187 -7.77 5.35 30.72
N GLU A 188 -8.27 5.69 29.51
CA GLU A 188 -9.26 4.89 28.76
C GLU A 188 -8.91 4.84 27.28
N LEU A 189 -8.91 3.65 26.68
CA LEU A 189 -8.74 3.45 25.24
C LEU A 189 -10.02 2.91 24.60
N PRO A 190 -10.52 3.53 23.51
CA PRO A 190 -11.70 3.04 22.80
C PRO A 190 -11.31 1.84 21.93
N ILE A 191 -11.95 0.70 22.17
CA ILE A 191 -11.82 -0.52 21.38
C ILE A 191 -13.11 -0.73 20.61
N THR A 192 -13.00 -0.93 19.30
CA THR A 192 -14.17 -1.12 18.44
C THR A 192 -14.92 -2.41 18.77
N ASP A 193 -14.18 -3.52 18.89
CA ASP A 193 -14.69 -4.85 19.28
C ASP A 193 -13.51 -5.67 19.83
N ASP A 194 -13.72 -6.45 20.88
CA ASP A 194 -12.68 -7.24 21.55
C ASP A 194 -12.15 -8.42 20.70
N ARG A 195 -12.94 -8.86 19.72
CA ARG A 195 -12.57 -9.91 18.75
C ARG A 195 -11.78 -9.38 17.56
N MET A 196 -11.70 -8.06 17.38
CA MET A 196 -11.16 -7.44 16.18
C MET A 196 -9.68 -7.75 15.99
N THR A 197 -9.34 -8.20 14.79
CA THR A 197 -7.95 -8.47 14.38
C THR A 197 -7.54 -7.63 13.18
N ARG A 198 -6.24 -7.35 13.06
CA ARG A 198 -5.66 -6.63 11.92
C ARG A 198 -4.34 -7.28 11.53
N PHE A 199 -4.01 -7.21 10.25
CA PHE A 199 -2.67 -7.48 9.75
C PHE A 199 -1.75 -6.31 10.06
N MET A 200 -0.51 -6.59 10.46
CA MET A 200 0.46 -5.59 10.88
C MET A 200 1.70 -5.65 9.98
N ILE A 201 2.09 -4.51 9.38
CA ILE A 201 3.28 -4.41 8.53
C ILE A 201 4.07 -3.14 8.87
N SER A 202 5.41 -3.22 8.81
CA SER A 202 6.26 -2.04 8.85
C SER A 202 6.24 -1.29 7.51
N LEU A 203 6.64 -0.01 7.53
CA LEU A 203 6.81 0.75 6.29
C LEU A 203 7.94 0.17 5.44
N GLU A 204 9.00 -0.27 6.08
CA GLU A 204 10.18 -0.88 5.48
C GLU A 204 9.80 -2.16 4.72
N ASP A 205 9.03 -3.05 5.33
CA ASP A 205 8.51 -4.26 4.68
C ASP A 205 7.62 -3.94 3.46
N GLY A 206 6.80 -2.90 3.57
CA GLY A 206 5.99 -2.42 2.46
C GLY A 206 6.85 -1.93 1.28
N VAL A 207 7.96 -1.24 1.57
CA VAL A 207 8.94 -0.81 0.55
C VAL A 207 9.63 -2.01 -0.10
N GLU A 208 10.03 -3.00 0.69
CA GLU A 208 10.66 -4.22 0.17
C GLU A 208 9.72 -5.00 -0.74
N LEU A 209 8.43 -5.08 -0.42
CA LEU A 209 7.43 -5.71 -1.27
C LEU A 209 7.30 -4.98 -2.62
N VAL A 210 7.36 -3.65 -2.64
CA VAL A 210 7.36 -2.87 -3.89
C VAL A 210 8.61 -3.17 -4.73
N TRP A 211 9.78 -3.24 -4.12
CA TRP A 211 11.00 -3.61 -4.83
C TRP A 211 10.95 -5.05 -5.35
N HIS A 212 10.40 -5.97 -4.56
CA HIS A 212 10.18 -7.35 -5.00
C HIS A 212 9.27 -7.39 -6.22
N ALA A 213 8.14 -6.69 -6.19
CA ALA A 213 7.20 -6.60 -7.32
C ALA A 213 7.89 -6.08 -8.58
N PHE A 214 8.68 -5.01 -8.51
CA PHE A 214 9.43 -4.52 -9.66
C PHE A 214 10.39 -5.56 -10.24
N ASN A 215 11.06 -6.35 -9.41
CA ASN A 215 12.03 -7.33 -9.86
C ASN A 215 11.39 -8.60 -10.44
N ASP A 216 10.20 -8.98 -9.97
CA ASP A 216 9.54 -10.25 -10.30
C ASP A 216 8.45 -10.12 -11.38
N MET A 217 7.76 -8.96 -11.48
CA MET A 217 6.56 -8.78 -12.31
C MET A 217 6.82 -9.02 -13.80
N ILE A 218 5.89 -9.73 -14.42
CA ILE A 218 5.74 -9.82 -15.88
C ILE A 218 4.60 -8.88 -16.32
N GLY A 219 3.64 -8.62 -15.42
CA GLY A 219 2.52 -7.71 -15.55
C GLY A 219 1.18 -8.36 -15.19
N GLY A 220 0.41 -7.68 -14.34
CA GLY A 220 -0.91 -8.09 -13.87
C GLY A 220 -0.93 -8.83 -12.55
N GLU A 221 0.22 -9.15 -11.97
CA GLU A 221 0.30 -9.81 -10.67
C GLU A 221 -0.13 -8.87 -9.53
N ILE A 222 -0.86 -9.42 -8.54
CA ILE A 222 -1.10 -8.79 -7.25
C ILE A 222 -0.27 -9.55 -6.21
N TYR A 223 0.72 -8.87 -5.64
CA TYR A 223 1.59 -9.42 -4.59
C TYR A 223 0.99 -9.16 -3.22
N VAL A 224 0.89 -10.20 -2.41
CA VAL A 224 0.38 -10.14 -1.04
C VAL A 224 1.48 -10.65 -0.11
N LYS A 225 2.06 -9.78 0.73
CA LYS A 225 3.10 -10.20 1.67
C LYS A 225 2.49 -11.04 2.79
N LYS A 226 3.18 -12.10 3.21
CA LYS A 226 2.88 -12.80 4.47
C LYS A 226 3.34 -11.90 5.62
N ILE A 227 2.42 -11.55 6.50
CA ILE A 227 2.66 -10.62 7.60
C ILE A 227 1.85 -11.04 8.84
N PRO A 228 2.33 -10.75 10.05
CA PRO A 228 1.64 -11.14 11.27
C PRO A 228 0.31 -10.41 11.44
N SER A 229 -0.58 -11.07 12.17
CA SER A 229 -1.82 -10.50 12.71
C SER A 229 -1.66 -10.09 14.16
N MET A 230 -2.53 -9.19 14.62
CA MET A 230 -2.62 -8.81 16.03
C MET A 230 -4.07 -8.49 16.41
N LYS A 231 -4.48 -8.85 17.64
CA LYS A 231 -5.75 -8.40 18.21
C LYS A 231 -5.65 -6.93 18.61
N MET A 232 -6.73 -6.19 18.42
CA MET A 232 -6.76 -4.78 18.79
C MET A 232 -6.70 -4.55 20.31
N THR A 233 -7.17 -5.52 21.09
CA THR A 233 -7.05 -5.54 22.56
C THR A 233 -5.62 -5.71 23.02
N ASP A 234 -4.83 -6.57 22.34
CA ASP A 234 -3.42 -6.77 22.69
C ASP A 234 -2.58 -5.53 22.34
N LEU A 235 -2.85 -4.94 21.15
CA LEU A 235 -2.22 -3.68 20.75
C LEU A 235 -2.49 -2.56 21.77
N ALA A 236 -3.72 -2.44 22.25
CA ALA A 236 -4.08 -1.45 23.27
C ALA A 236 -3.35 -1.70 24.60
N ARG A 237 -3.27 -2.97 25.04
CA ARG A 237 -2.57 -3.38 26.25
C ARG A 237 -1.08 -3.06 26.19
N VAL A 238 -0.43 -3.30 25.06
CA VAL A 238 1.00 -2.98 24.90
C VAL A 238 1.26 -1.47 24.94
N ILE A 239 0.37 -0.66 24.31
CA ILE A 239 0.56 0.81 24.26
C ILE A 239 0.27 1.47 25.61
N ALA A 240 -0.76 1.02 26.32
CA ALA A 240 -1.22 1.60 27.59
C ALA A 240 -1.73 0.50 28.54
N PRO A 241 -0.80 -0.21 29.23
CA PRO A 241 -1.15 -1.38 30.07
C PRO A 241 -2.13 -1.04 31.20
N GLU A 242 -2.05 0.18 31.73
CA GLU A 242 -2.91 0.64 32.85
C GLU A 242 -4.24 1.25 32.39
N ALA A 243 -4.43 1.45 31.08
CA ALA A 243 -5.64 2.08 30.58
C ALA A 243 -6.80 1.07 30.47
N LYS A 244 -7.99 1.51 30.87
CA LYS A 244 -9.22 0.71 30.70
C LYS A 244 -9.58 0.65 29.22
N GLN A 245 -9.79 -0.57 28.71
CA GLN A 245 -10.31 -0.78 27.37
C GLN A 245 -11.84 -0.67 27.38
N LYS A 246 -12.38 0.28 26.61
CA LYS A 246 -13.81 0.52 26.51
C LYS A 246 -14.32 0.11 25.12
N ILE A 247 -15.20 -0.87 25.08
CA ILE A 247 -15.85 -1.29 23.83
C ILE A 247 -16.83 -0.20 23.38
N ILE A 248 -16.60 0.33 22.16
CA ILE A 248 -17.41 1.42 21.56
C ILE A 248 -18.33 0.97 20.44
N GLY A 249 -18.22 -0.30 19.98
CA GLY A 249 -18.98 -0.85 18.87
C GLY A 249 -18.31 -0.68 17.51
N ILE A 250 -18.68 -1.57 16.56
CA ILE A 250 -18.16 -1.55 15.19
C ILE A 250 -18.71 -0.33 14.45
N ARG A 251 -17.81 0.45 13.82
CA ARG A 251 -18.19 1.62 13.03
C ARG A 251 -18.69 1.18 11.64
N PRO A 252 -19.59 1.95 11.00
CA PRO A 252 -20.00 1.68 9.63
C PRO A 252 -18.81 1.54 8.68
N GLY A 253 -18.81 0.48 7.88
CA GLY A 253 -17.74 0.21 6.93
C GLY A 253 -16.48 -0.43 7.52
N GLU A 254 -16.46 -0.82 8.79
CA GLU A 254 -15.37 -1.57 9.40
C GLU A 254 -15.67 -3.06 9.45
N LYS A 255 -14.70 -3.88 9.09
CA LYS A 255 -14.73 -5.33 9.25
C LYS A 255 -14.24 -5.73 10.63
N LEU A 256 -14.79 -6.81 11.18
CA LEU A 256 -14.24 -7.45 12.39
C LEU A 256 -12.81 -7.97 12.10
N HIS A 257 -12.65 -8.70 11.01
CA HIS A 257 -11.38 -9.22 10.52
C HIS A 257 -11.12 -8.71 9.11
N GLU A 258 -9.89 -8.39 8.80
CA GLU A 258 -9.49 -8.00 7.45
C GLU A 258 -9.03 -9.20 6.64
N GLN A 259 -9.16 -9.11 5.33
CA GLN A 259 -8.87 -10.20 4.40
C GLN A 259 -8.00 -9.67 3.26
N MET A 260 -6.93 -10.37 2.91
CA MET A 260 -6.07 -10.01 1.79
C MET A 260 -6.28 -10.91 0.56
N ILE A 261 -6.72 -12.14 0.76
CA ILE A 261 -7.05 -13.09 -0.32
C ILE A 261 -8.42 -13.68 -0.01
N SER A 262 -9.37 -13.49 -0.91
CA SER A 262 -10.72 -14.07 -0.80
C SER A 262 -10.77 -15.49 -1.34
N CYS A 263 -11.84 -16.23 -1.04
CA CYS A 263 -12.06 -17.56 -1.61
C CYS A 263 -12.15 -17.51 -3.15
N GLU A 264 -12.64 -16.42 -3.71
CA GLU A 264 -12.68 -16.22 -5.18
C GLU A 264 -11.28 -15.92 -5.75
N ASP A 265 -10.42 -15.19 -5.01
CA ASP A 265 -9.03 -14.95 -5.40
C ASP A 265 -8.20 -16.27 -5.36
N ALA A 266 -8.56 -17.23 -4.49
CA ALA A 266 -7.84 -18.49 -4.30
C ALA A 266 -7.65 -19.28 -5.60
N TYR A 267 -8.64 -19.27 -6.49
CA TYR A 267 -8.56 -19.95 -7.80
C TYR A 267 -7.37 -19.51 -8.66
N TYR A 268 -6.80 -18.34 -8.38
CA TYR A 268 -5.72 -17.72 -9.16
C TYR A 268 -4.50 -17.40 -8.30
N THR A 269 -4.47 -17.92 -7.06
CA THR A 269 -3.44 -17.61 -6.07
C THR A 269 -2.40 -18.71 -5.97
N TYR A 270 -1.15 -18.28 -5.93
CA TYR A 270 0.01 -19.14 -5.71
C TYR A 270 0.80 -18.66 -4.49
N GLU A 271 1.24 -19.61 -3.69
CA GLU A 271 2.00 -19.40 -2.47
C GLU A 271 3.51 -19.52 -2.74
N TYR A 272 4.27 -18.64 -2.11
CA TYR A 272 5.74 -18.59 -2.06
C TYR A 272 6.19 -18.48 -0.61
N PRO A 273 7.49 -18.61 -0.30
CA PRO A 273 7.96 -18.54 1.10
C PRO A 273 7.50 -17.28 1.83
N GLU A 274 7.68 -16.09 1.25
CA GLU A 274 7.44 -14.79 1.90
C GLU A 274 6.16 -14.05 1.44
N HIS A 275 5.47 -14.56 0.41
CA HIS A 275 4.34 -13.87 -0.17
C HIS A 275 3.40 -14.83 -0.92
N PHE A 276 2.25 -14.30 -1.32
CA PHE A 276 1.36 -14.89 -2.31
C PHE A 276 1.35 -14.02 -3.56
N LYS A 277 1.08 -14.62 -4.72
CA LYS A 277 0.70 -13.91 -5.95
C LYS A 277 -0.69 -14.32 -6.38
N ILE A 278 -1.55 -13.32 -6.59
CA ILE A 278 -2.82 -13.50 -7.28
C ILE A 278 -2.55 -13.16 -8.75
N LEU A 279 -2.70 -14.14 -9.64
CA LEU A 279 -2.44 -13.98 -11.06
C LEU A 279 -3.66 -13.44 -11.81
N PRO A 280 -3.46 -12.67 -12.89
CA PRO A 280 -4.56 -12.09 -13.64
C PRO A 280 -5.38 -13.16 -14.37
N THR A 281 -6.71 -13.01 -14.32
CA THR A 281 -7.65 -13.93 -14.97
C THR A 281 -7.80 -13.68 -16.47
N ILE A 282 -7.44 -12.48 -16.94
CA ILE A 282 -7.51 -12.09 -18.35
C ILE A 282 -6.43 -12.82 -19.16
N ASN A 283 -6.69 -13.07 -20.44
CA ASN A 283 -5.75 -13.65 -21.38
C ASN A 283 -5.15 -15.01 -20.96
N ARG A 284 -5.80 -15.76 -20.06
CA ARG A 284 -5.30 -17.04 -19.47
C ARG A 284 -3.96 -16.90 -18.74
N TRP A 285 -3.58 -15.68 -18.32
CA TRP A 285 -2.31 -15.44 -17.63
C TRP A 285 -2.20 -16.12 -16.27
N ALA A 286 -3.33 -16.49 -15.67
CA ALA A 286 -3.34 -17.25 -14.42
C ALA A 286 -2.65 -18.63 -14.52
N ASN A 287 -2.52 -19.20 -15.71
CA ASN A 287 -1.88 -20.50 -15.95
C ASN A 287 -0.51 -20.36 -16.64
N ASP A 288 0.04 -19.15 -16.75
CA ASP A 288 1.33 -18.92 -17.40
C ASP A 288 2.48 -19.38 -16.50
N PRO A 289 3.25 -20.42 -16.93
CA PRO A 289 4.37 -20.92 -16.14
C PRO A 289 5.44 -19.88 -15.82
N LYS A 290 5.61 -18.86 -16.67
CA LYS A 290 6.56 -17.77 -16.45
C LYS A 290 6.17 -16.87 -15.29
N ARG A 291 4.85 -16.71 -15.03
CA ARG A 291 4.32 -15.97 -13.89
C ARG A 291 4.28 -16.81 -12.62
N ILE A 292 3.94 -18.09 -12.77
CA ILE A 292 3.86 -19.03 -11.64
C ILE A 292 5.25 -19.34 -11.09
N LYS A 293 6.24 -19.59 -11.96
CA LYS A 293 7.60 -20.00 -11.57
C LYS A 293 7.55 -21.22 -10.63
N ASP A 294 8.05 -21.07 -9.40
CA ASP A 294 8.12 -22.05 -8.32
C ASP A 294 6.94 -21.97 -7.33
N GLY A 295 5.94 -21.15 -7.63
CA GLY A 295 4.76 -20.97 -6.79
C GLY A 295 3.91 -22.23 -6.67
N LYS A 296 3.46 -22.53 -5.47
CA LYS A 296 2.52 -23.63 -5.17
C LYS A 296 1.10 -23.10 -5.14
N LYS A 297 0.21 -23.67 -5.95
CA LYS A 297 -1.20 -23.27 -5.95
C LYS A 297 -1.82 -23.50 -4.56
N VAL A 298 -2.52 -22.51 -4.03
CA VAL A 298 -3.26 -22.66 -2.76
C VAL A 298 -4.46 -23.61 -2.93
N ALA A 299 -4.99 -24.14 -1.82
CA ALA A 299 -6.17 -24.99 -1.84
C ALA A 299 -7.41 -24.22 -2.31
N ASP A 300 -8.35 -24.93 -2.91
CA ASP A 300 -9.66 -24.35 -3.25
C ASP A 300 -10.36 -23.87 -1.97
N GLY A 301 -10.92 -22.66 -2.03
CA GLY A 301 -11.55 -22.03 -0.87
C GLY A 301 -10.57 -21.44 0.15
N PHE A 302 -9.25 -21.40 -0.15
CA PHE A 302 -8.27 -20.74 0.69
C PHE A 302 -8.64 -19.27 0.92
N VAL A 303 -8.53 -18.85 2.18
CA VAL A 303 -8.73 -17.46 2.58
C VAL A 303 -7.53 -17.02 3.42
N TYR A 304 -6.94 -15.87 3.10
CA TYR A 304 -5.91 -15.25 3.92
C TYR A 304 -6.51 -14.04 4.63
N ALA A 305 -6.94 -14.26 5.88
CA ALA A 305 -7.58 -13.26 6.73
C ALA A 305 -6.84 -13.09 8.06
N SER A 306 -7.07 -11.96 8.72
CA SER A 306 -6.33 -11.60 9.95
C SER A 306 -6.68 -12.44 11.18
N ASP A 307 -7.78 -13.19 11.15
CA ASP A 307 -8.21 -14.08 12.22
C ASP A 307 -7.78 -15.55 12.01
N ASN A 308 -7.50 -15.96 10.76
CA ASN A 308 -7.05 -17.31 10.43
C ASN A 308 -5.55 -17.38 10.04
N ASN A 309 -4.83 -16.30 10.23
CA ASN A 309 -3.39 -16.21 9.93
C ASN A 309 -2.58 -17.06 10.91
N PRO A 310 -1.64 -17.91 10.46
CA PRO A 310 -0.75 -18.65 11.34
C PRO A 310 0.28 -17.79 12.06
N GLU A 311 0.58 -16.60 11.52
CA GLU A 311 1.58 -15.68 12.08
C GLU A 311 0.90 -14.60 12.93
N TRP A 312 1.33 -14.49 14.18
CA TRP A 312 0.85 -13.49 15.13
C TRP A 312 2.00 -12.67 15.68
N MET A 313 1.80 -11.35 15.75
CA MET A 313 2.74 -10.44 16.39
C MET A 313 2.62 -10.59 17.91
N SER A 314 3.73 -10.83 18.57
CA SER A 314 3.77 -10.88 20.04
C SER A 314 3.78 -9.47 20.64
N ASP A 315 3.40 -9.36 21.91
CA ASP A 315 3.50 -8.12 22.69
C ASP A 315 4.93 -7.58 22.70
N ALA A 316 5.91 -8.48 22.85
CA ALA A 316 7.33 -8.12 22.86
C ALA A 316 7.80 -7.54 21.52
N ASP A 317 7.35 -8.12 20.39
CA ASP A 317 7.70 -7.62 19.05
C ASP A 317 7.11 -6.23 18.83
N LEU A 318 5.84 -6.01 19.21
CA LEU A 318 5.20 -4.71 19.10
C LEU A 318 5.89 -3.67 19.99
N GLN A 319 6.22 -4.03 21.23
CA GLN A 319 6.93 -3.13 22.15
C GLN A 319 8.29 -2.74 21.60
N ALA A 320 9.09 -3.70 21.15
CA ALA A 320 10.40 -3.46 20.56
C ALA A 320 10.28 -2.56 19.31
N TRP A 321 9.25 -2.80 18.46
CA TRP A 321 9.01 -1.95 17.30
C TRP A 321 8.64 -0.51 17.70
N ILE A 322 7.78 -0.32 18.72
CA ILE A 322 7.40 1.01 19.25
C ILE A 322 8.63 1.75 19.79
N GLU A 323 9.46 1.10 20.58
CA GLU A 323 10.67 1.69 21.15
C GLU A 323 11.64 2.16 20.06
N THR A 324 11.89 1.31 19.06
CA THR A 324 12.78 1.61 17.92
C THR A 324 12.25 2.75 17.03
N ASN A 325 10.93 2.90 16.92
CA ASN A 325 10.31 3.84 16.01
C ASN A 325 9.61 5.01 16.69
N ARG A 326 9.82 5.23 17.98
CA ARG A 326 9.09 6.19 18.82
C ARG A 326 9.03 7.60 18.22
N GLU A 327 10.13 8.09 17.68
CA GLU A 327 10.22 9.41 17.06
C GLU A 327 9.51 9.51 15.70
N LYS A 328 9.33 8.38 15.02
CA LYS A 328 8.70 8.31 13.70
C LYS A 328 7.17 8.14 13.78
N ILE A 329 6.66 7.63 14.90
CA ILE A 329 5.23 7.32 15.06
C ILE A 329 4.40 8.59 14.98
N GLY A 330 3.49 8.67 13.99
CA GLY A 330 2.59 9.80 13.79
C GLY A 330 3.25 11.09 13.28
N SER A 331 4.57 11.14 13.20
CA SER A 331 5.30 12.33 12.73
C SER A 331 5.39 12.42 11.20
N ILE A 332 5.08 11.33 10.50
CA ILE A 332 5.21 11.21 9.04
C ILE A 332 3.85 10.94 8.39
#